data_5a5eda2b76a204e5b4774e8dd3fd35c1
#
_entry.id   5a5eda2b76a204e5b4774e8dd3fd35c1
#
_cell.length_a   1.000
_cell.length_b   1.000
_cell.length_c   1.000
_cell.angle_alpha   90.00
_cell.angle_beta   90.00
_cell.angle_gamma   90.00
#
_symmetry.space_group_name_H-M   'P 1'
#
loop_
_entity.id
_entity.type
_entity.pdbx_description
1 polymer ?
#
loop_
_entity_poly.entity_id
_entity_poly.type
_entity_poly.pdbx_seq_one_letter_code
_entity_poly.pdbx_strand_id
1 'polypeptide(L)'
;MNKSLAFAAASLAVTATATAAPNDNAGNARRPNIILFLVDDMGWQDTSLPFWTERTQYNKVYETPNMERLARQGMMFTQAYAASVSSPSRCSLITGANNARHRVTNWTLERDKSVDFPSDVVDCPDWNINGVSQVAGTPNTYVGTSFVELLRHSGYHTIHCGKAHFGAMDTPGENPTHWGFEVNIAGHAAGGLATYLSELNYGHTKDGKPTSLMSIPGLEKYWGTGTFVTEALTKEAIGALDKAKKYNQPFFLYMSHYAIHIPIDRDERFFSKYVRKGLSDKEAAYASLIEGMDKSLGDLMDWVERNGEKDNTIILFMSDNGGLATNPTWRDGELYHQNYPLLSGKCSLYEGGIREPMIVSWPGVTRAGSKCDKYTMIEDFYPTILEMAGVNKYKTVAPVDGLSFVPMLRETGDTSKGRALVWNFPNIWGNNGPGINLNCAIRKDEWKLIYYYDTGRKELFNIPADISEQHNVAAEHKDIVKRLSRELGEYLRRVGAQRPTFKSNGKPCPWPDEV
;
A
#
# COMPACT_ATOMS: atom_id res chain seq x y z
N MET A 1 39.31 -58.25 30.84
CA MET A 1 40.17 -57.15 30.33
C MET A 1 39.27 -56.16 29.61
N ASN A 2 38.74 -55.19 30.33
CA ASN A 2 37.88 -54.15 29.80
C ASN A 2 38.67 -52.86 29.70
N LYS A 3 38.78 -52.29 28.50
CA LYS A 3 39.31 -50.94 28.27
C LYS A 3 38.16 -49.99 28.05
N SER A 4 37.93 -49.13 29.03
CA SER A 4 37.02 -47.95 28.91
C SER A 4 37.71 -46.85 28.14
N LEU A 5 37.08 -46.37 27.07
CA LEU A 5 37.47 -45.14 26.39
C LEU A 5 36.64 -43.99 26.96
N ALA A 6 37.33 -43.05 27.59
CA ALA A 6 36.73 -41.77 28.01
C ALA A 6 36.79 -40.77 26.88
N PHE A 7 35.64 -40.23 26.46
CA PHE A 7 35.55 -39.08 25.56
C PHE A 7 35.62 -37.79 26.39
N ALA A 8 36.65 -37.01 26.15
CA ALA A 8 36.77 -35.65 26.69
C ALA A 8 36.02 -34.67 25.78
N ALA A 9 34.99 -34.04 26.30
CA ALA A 9 34.31 -32.93 25.62
C ALA A 9 35.10 -31.64 25.85
N ALA A 10 35.67 -31.09 24.80
CA ALA A 10 36.29 -29.76 24.80
C ALA A 10 35.23 -28.70 24.58
N SER A 11 34.90 -27.92 25.62
CA SER A 11 34.06 -26.74 25.52
C SER A 11 34.86 -25.57 24.93
N LEU A 12 34.55 -25.18 23.71
CA LEU A 12 35.04 -23.91 23.15
C LEU A 12 34.19 -22.74 23.71
N ALA A 13 34.78 -21.98 24.60
CA ALA A 13 34.26 -20.69 25.01
C ALA A 13 34.51 -19.67 23.92
N VAL A 14 33.46 -19.26 23.21
CA VAL A 14 33.50 -18.10 22.28
C VAL A 14 33.39 -16.85 23.12
N THR A 15 34.49 -16.17 23.32
CA THR A 15 34.52 -14.80 23.86
C THR A 15 34.05 -13.84 22.78
N ALA A 16 32.83 -13.34 22.94
CA ALA A 16 32.32 -12.23 22.13
C ALA A 16 33.05 -10.94 22.52
N THR A 17 34.00 -10.51 21.71
CA THR A 17 34.53 -9.15 21.80
C THR A 17 33.48 -8.19 21.28
N ALA A 18 32.88 -7.42 22.19
CA ALA A 18 32.05 -6.26 21.85
C ALA A 18 32.95 -5.20 21.20
N THR A 19 32.90 -5.08 19.89
CA THR A 19 33.48 -3.94 19.20
C THR A 19 32.59 -2.74 19.46
N ALA A 20 33.12 -1.74 20.15
CA ALA A 20 32.48 -0.45 20.34
C ALA A 20 32.10 0.15 18.99
N ALA A 21 30.87 0.65 18.88
CA ALA A 21 30.42 1.42 17.71
C ALA A 21 31.29 2.66 17.50
N PRO A 22 31.55 3.07 16.25
CA PRO A 22 32.28 4.30 16.01
C PRO A 22 31.51 5.51 16.55
N ASN A 23 32.20 6.35 17.29
CA ASN A 23 31.73 7.66 17.75
C ASN A 23 31.51 8.56 16.53
N ASP A 24 30.28 8.64 16.03
CA ASP A 24 29.88 9.72 15.14
C ASP A 24 29.47 10.92 16.04
N ASN A 25 30.39 11.86 16.18
CA ASN A 25 30.11 13.21 16.66
C ASN A 25 29.33 14.03 15.62
N ALA A 26 28.14 13.53 15.21
CA ALA A 26 27.04 14.34 14.69
C ALA A 26 26.16 14.66 15.90
N GLY A 27 26.04 15.93 16.25
CA GLY A 27 25.32 16.37 17.43
C GLY A 27 23.98 15.67 17.57
N ASN A 28 23.60 15.40 18.81
CA ASN A 28 22.51 14.64 19.39
C ASN A 28 21.11 14.93 18.76
N ALA A 29 20.98 14.76 17.44
CA ALA A 29 19.70 14.90 16.75
C ALA A 29 18.83 13.68 17.12
N ARG A 30 17.77 13.92 17.85
CA ARG A 30 16.75 12.92 18.21
C ARG A 30 16.23 12.30 16.91
N ARG A 31 16.21 10.95 16.81
CA ARG A 31 15.62 10.28 15.67
C ARG A 31 14.16 10.67 15.48
N PRO A 32 13.68 10.91 14.25
CA PRO A 32 12.32 11.36 14.02
C PRO A 32 11.30 10.28 14.37
N ASN A 33 10.15 10.70 14.86
CA ASN A 33 8.94 9.87 14.83
C ASN A 33 8.45 9.77 13.38
N ILE A 34 7.79 8.67 13.04
CA ILE A 34 7.30 8.44 11.67
C ILE A 34 5.85 7.98 11.75
N ILE A 35 4.96 8.66 11.04
CA ILE A 35 3.58 8.27 10.80
C ILE A 35 3.44 7.94 9.32
N LEU A 36 3.15 6.68 9.02
CA LEU A 36 2.71 6.24 7.70
C LEU A 36 1.20 6.12 7.72
N PHE A 37 0.52 7.04 7.03
CA PHE A 37 -0.93 7.10 6.91
C PHE A 37 -1.35 6.54 5.56
N LEU A 38 -1.83 5.30 5.54
CA LEU A 38 -2.25 4.62 4.32
C LEU A 38 -3.78 4.54 4.26
N VAL A 39 -4.34 4.94 3.14
CA VAL A 39 -5.78 4.92 2.86
C VAL A 39 -6.10 3.76 1.93
N ASP A 40 -7.29 3.20 2.05
CA ASP A 40 -7.76 2.06 1.26
C ASP A 40 -8.69 2.53 0.13
N ASP A 41 -8.40 2.15 -1.12
CA ASP A 41 -9.20 2.46 -2.31
C ASP A 41 -9.41 3.96 -2.60
N MET A 42 -8.51 4.85 -2.18
CA MET A 42 -8.66 6.27 -2.43
C MET A 42 -8.19 6.67 -3.83
N GLY A 43 -9.10 7.15 -4.63
CA GLY A 43 -8.79 7.64 -5.97
C GLY A 43 -8.07 8.99 -5.97
N TRP A 44 -7.47 9.30 -7.11
CA TRP A 44 -6.67 10.52 -7.31
C TRP A 44 -7.50 11.83 -7.20
N GLN A 45 -8.84 11.73 -7.35
CA GLN A 45 -9.79 12.85 -7.21
C GLN A 45 -10.62 12.82 -5.93
N ASP A 46 -10.43 11.85 -5.06
CA ASP A 46 -11.17 11.74 -3.80
C ASP A 46 -10.66 12.73 -2.72
N THR A 47 -10.38 13.96 -3.14
CA THR A 47 -9.79 15.01 -2.31
C THR A 47 -10.13 16.40 -2.85
N SER A 48 -10.15 17.42 -1.99
CA SER A 48 -10.20 18.82 -2.39
C SER A 48 -8.85 19.33 -2.94
N LEU A 49 -7.76 18.58 -2.73
CA LEU A 49 -6.41 18.91 -3.15
C LEU A 49 -6.14 18.41 -4.57
N PRO A 50 -5.85 19.27 -5.56
CA PRO A 50 -5.60 18.84 -6.93
C PRO A 50 -4.19 18.23 -7.06
N PHE A 51 -4.12 16.92 -7.34
CA PHE A 51 -2.88 16.25 -7.71
C PHE A 51 -2.52 16.47 -9.18
N TRP A 52 -3.48 16.81 -10.01
CA TRP A 52 -3.27 17.22 -11.39
C TRP A 52 -2.89 18.70 -11.50
N THR A 53 -2.57 19.16 -12.72
CA THR A 53 -2.27 20.57 -13.04
C THR A 53 -3.48 21.48 -12.88
N GLU A 54 -4.68 20.91 -13.00
CA GLU A 54 -5.96 21.61 -12.92
C GLU A 54 -6.79 21.13 -11.72
N ARG A 55 -7.54 22.06 -11.13
CA ARG A 55 -8.57 21.74 -10.16
C ARG A 55 -9.85 21.35 -10.90
N THR A 56 -10.25 20.10 -10.80
CA THR A 56 -11.43 19.56 -11.47
C THR A 56 -12.72 19.87 -10.72
N GLN A 57 -13.87 19.56 -11.34
CA GLN A 57 -15.16 19.64 -10.66
C GLN A 57 -15.24 18.69 -9.45
N TYR A 58 -14.59 17.52 -9.51
CA TYR A 58 -14.59 16.52 -8.44
C TYR A 58 -13.83 17.00 -7.20
N ASN A 59 -12.73 17.71 -7.36
CA ASN A 59 -12.03 18.35 -6.22
C ASN A 59 -12.87 19.39 -5.48
N LYS A 60 -14.01 19.83 -6.04
CA LYS A 60 -14.94 20.79 -5.40
C LYS A 60 -16.02 20.08 -4.58
N VAL A 61 -16.18 18.76 -4.75
CA VAL A 61 -17.19 17.96 -4.05
C VAL A 61 -16.75 17.68 -2.64
N TYR A 62 -15.53 17.17 -2.51
CA TYR A 62 -14.99 16.68 -1.22
C TYR A 62 -14.35 17.79 -0.41
N GLU A 63 -14.36 17.61 0.92
CA GLU A 63 -13.68 18.51 1.85
C GLU A 63 -12.58 17.73 2.59
N THR A 64 -11.32 18.00 2.22
CA THR A 64 -10.14 17.38 2.83
C THR A 64 -9.14 18.44 3.32
N PRO A 65 -9.56 19.30 4.28
CA PRO A 65 -8.74 20.42 4.76
C PRO A 65 -7.43 19.98 5.43
N ASN A 66 -7.36 18.76 5.96
CA ASN A 66 -6.16 18.26 6.62
C ASN A 66 -5.15 17.70 5.61
N MET A 67 -5.58 17.10 4.51
CA MET A 67 -4.71 16.82 3.37
C MET A 67 -4.12 18.13 2.79
N GLU A 68 -4.95 19.18 2.66
CA GLU A 68 -4.45 20.50 2.24
C GLU A 68 -3.44 21.06 3.25
N ARG A 69 -3.70 20.91 4.57
CA ARG A 69 -2.77 21.31 5.63
C ARG A 69 -1.45 20.56 5.53
N LEU A 70 -1.50 19.23 5.35
CA LEU A 70 -0.30 18.41 5.19
C LEU A 70 0.49 18.81 3.93
N ALA A 71 -0.19 19.05 2.80
CA ALA A 71 0.45 19.51 1.56
C ALA A 71 1.11 20.89 1.72
N ARG A 72 0.50 21.81 2.46
CA ARG A 72 1.12 23.11 2.77
C ARG A 72 2.36 22.98 3.66
N GLN A 73 2.46 21.94 4.47
CA GLN A 73 3.61 21.67 5.35
C GLN A 73 4.69 20.81 4.69
N GLY A 74 4.35 20.08 3.64
CA GLY A 74 5.19 19.09 3.00
C GLY A 74 5.30 19.23 1.48
N MET A 75 5.58 18.12 0.84
CA MET A 75 5.74 17.95 -0.61
C MET A 75 4.69 16.97 -1.14
N MET A 76 3.98 17.35 -2.19
CA MET A 76 3.07 16.48 -2.94
C MET A 76 3.83 15.73 -4.02
N PHE A 77 3.57 14.44 -4.17
CA PHE A 77 4.03 13.64 -5.30
C PHE A 77 2.87 13.45 -6.28
N THR A 78 3.06 13.90 -7.51
CA THR A 78 2.03 13.81 -8.55
C THR A 78 2.10 12.49 -9.34
N GLN A 79 3.13 11.69 -9.11
CA GLN A 79 3.40 10.43 -9.80
C GLN A 79 3.86 9.34 -8.81
N ALA A 80 3.09 9.10 -7.76
CA ALA A 80 3.28 7.99 -6.86
C ALA A 80 2.47 6.78 -7.35
N TYR A 81 3.08 5.60 -7.32
CA TYR A 81 2.47 4.37 -7.83
C TYR A 81 2.39 3.28 -6.78
N ALA A 82 1.33 2.47 -6.88
CA ALA A 82 1.14 1.25 -6.11
C ALA A 82 0.79 0.08 -7.04
N ALA A 83 0.55 -1.11 -6.51
CA ALA A 83 -0.10 -2.16 -7.28
C ALA A 83 -1.59 -1.86 -7.44
N SER A 84 -2.27 -2.54 -8.36
CA SER A 84 -3.67 -2.25 -8.66
C SER A 84 -4.68 -2.83 -7.64
N VAL A 85 -4.19 -3.53 -6.61
CA VAL A 85 -4.99 -4.21 -5.57
C VAL A 85 -4.28 -4.14 -4.23
N SER A 86 -5.04 -4.11 -3.13
CA SER A 86 -4.55 -3.87 -1.77
C SER A 86 -3.47 -4.85 -1.28
N SER A 87 -3.68 -6.19 -1.37
CA SER A 87 -2.67 -7.15 -0.86
C SER A 87 -1.32 -7.02 -1.57
N PRO A 88 -1.26 -6.99 -2.91
CA PRO A 88 0.00 -6.74 -3.63
C PRO A 88 0.72 -5.49 -3.16
N SER A 89 0.02 -4.37 -3.01
CA SER A 89 0.60 -3.10 -2.54
C SER A 89 1.15 -3.18 -1.12
N ARG A 90 0.35 -3.75 -0.20
CA ARG A 90 0.75 -3.87 1.22
C ARG A 90 1.87 -4.86 1.43
N CYS A 91 1.89 -5.95 0.64
CA CYS A 91 3.01 -6.90 0.61
C CYS A 91 4.29 -6.26 0.06
N SER A 92 4.18 -5.46 -1.01
CA SER A 92 5.30 -4.68 -1.55
C SER A 92 5.82 -3.66 -0.53
N LEU A 93 4.92 -2.93 0.14
CA LEU A 93 5.27 -1.98 1.19
C LEU A 93 6.07 -2.63 2.31
N ILE A 94 5.57 -3.75 2.88
CA ILE A 94 6.16 -4.33 4.09
C ILE A 94 7.47 -5.09 3.81
N THR A 95 7.65 -5.62 2.60
CA THR A 95 8.82 -6.44 2.21
C THR A 95 9.84 -5.69 1.34
N GLY A 96 9.45 -4.57 0.71
CA GLY A 96 10.25 -3.85 -0.28
C GLY A 96 10.41 -4.59 -1.61
N ALA A 97 9.72 -5.72 -1.79
CA ALA A 97 9.76 -6.50 -3.01
C ALA A 97 8.65 -6.10 -3.97
N ASN A 98 8.93 -6.06 -5.27
CA ASN A 98 7.92 -5.81 -6.30
C ASN A 98 6.88 -6.95 -6.37
N ASN A 99 5.64 -6.63 -6.75
CA ASN A 99 4.56 -7.63 -6.79
C ASN A 99 4.82 -8.80 -7.76
N ALA A 100 5.57 -8.58 -8.83
CA ALA A 100 6.00 -9.64 -9.73
C ALA A 100 6.98 -10.62 -9.05
N ARG A 101 7.82 -10.13 -8.12
CA ARG A 101 8.76 -10.96 -7.35
C ARG A 101 8.09 -11.71 -6.23
N HIS A 102 7.33 -11.02 -5.36
CA HIS A 102 6.70 -11.71 -4.23
C HIS A 102 5.48 -12.53 -4.64
N ARG A 103 5.01 -12.41 -5.87
CA ARG A 103 3.92 -13.21 -6.47
C ARG A 103 2.60 -13.19 -5.70
N VAL A 104 2.37 -12.20 -4.85
CA VAL A 104 1.06 -11.87 -4.32
C VAL A 104 0.46 -10.89 -5.32
N THR A 105 -0.28 -11.39 -6.28
CA THR A 105 -0.73 -10.60 -7.44
C THR A 105 -2.23 -10.28 -7.41
N ASN A 106 -2.97 -10.93 -6.51
CA ASN A 106 -4.37 -10.63 -6.22
C ASN A 106 -4.56 -10.47 -4.69
N TRP A 107 -5.79 -10.18 -4.22
CA TRP A 107 -6.07 -10.05 -2.79
C TRP A 107 -6.15 -11.41 -2.10
N THR A 108 -5.71 -11.46 -0.84
CA THR A 108 -5.68 -12.67 0.00
C THR A 108 -6.79 -12.62 1.04
N LEU A 109 -7.31 -13.76 1.50
CA LEU A 109 -8.23 -13.83 2.64
C LEU A 109 -8.16 -15.17 3.36
N GLU A 110 -8.65 -16.23 2.73
CA GLU A 110 -8.68 -17.56 3.31
C GLU A 110 -7.44 -18.35 2.88
N ARG A 111 -6.89 -19.12 3.81
CA ARG A 111 -5.73 -19.95 3.54
C ARG A 111 -5.99 -20.95 2.40
N ASP A 112 -5.04 -21.01 1.47
CA ASP A 112 -5.02 -21.92 0.33
C ASP A 112 -6.24 -21.79 -0.62
N LYS A 113 -6.95 -20.64 -0.58
CA LYS A 113 -8.08 -20.36 -1.46
C LYS A 113 -7.77 -19.19 -2.38
N SER A 114 -7.76 -19.44 -3.70
CA SER A 114 -7.69 -18.37 -4.69
C SER A 114 -9.02 -17.62 -4.79
N VAL A 115 -8.92 -16.32 -5.03
CA VAL A 115 -10.03 -15.40 -5.29
C VAL A 115 -10.22 -15.12 -6.77
N ASP A 116 -9.43 -15.76 -7.64
CA ASP A 116 -9.52 -15.60 -9.09
C ASP A 116 -10.84 -16.12 -9.63
N PHE A 117 -11.44 -15.34 -10.52
CA PHE A 117 -12.62 -15.79 -11.24
C PHE A 117 -12.23 -16.79 -12.34
N PRO A 118 -13.12 -17.74 -12.69
CA PRO A 118 -12.86 -18.71 -13.75
C PRO A 118 -12.80 -18.06 -15.14
N SER A 119 -12.04 -18.64 -16.04
CA SER A 119 -11.97 -18.26 -17.45
C SER A 119 -12.12 -19.50 -18.34
N ASP A 120 -12.72 -19.33 -19.51
CA ASP A 120 -12.78 -20.38 -20.53
C ASP A 120 -11.51 -20.46 -21.38
N VAL A 121 -10.67 -19.42 -21.32
CA VAL A 121 -9.49 -19.25 -22.18
C VAL A 121 -8.20 -19.70 -21.51
N VAL A 122 -8.02 -19.32 -20.25
CA VAL A 122 -6.79 -19.57 -19.49
C VAL A 122 -7.05 -20.10 -18.09
N ASP A 123 -6.06 -20.79 -17.54
CA ASP A 123 -5.91 -21.02 -16.11
C ASP A 123 -4.99 -19.96 -15.54
N CYS A 124 -5.43 -19.29 -14.45
CA CYS A 124 -4.57 -18.38 -13.68
C CYS A 124 -3.38 -19.15 -13.09
N PRO A 125 -2.22 -18.51 -12.94
CA PRO A 125 -1.06 -19.19 -12.38
C PRO A 125 -1.24 -19.46 -10.86
N ASP A 126 -0.51 -20.43 -10.35
CA ASP A 126 -0.32 -20.59 -8.91
C ASP A 126 0.44 -19.37 -8.38
N TRP A 127 -0.21 -18.53 -7.60
CA TRP A 127 0.39 -17.36 -6.97
C TRP A 127 0.49 -17.53 -5.45
N ASN A 128 1.16 -16.63 -4.75
CA ASN A 128 1.30 -16.70 -3.30
C ASN A 128 0.01 -16.24 -2.58
N ILE A 129 -1.05 -17.06 -2.72
CA ILE A 129 -2.41 -16.80 -2.19
C ILE A 129 -2.44 -16.63 -0.67
N ASN A 130 -1.45 -17.17 0.02
CA ASN A 130 -1.30 -17.00 1.47
C ASN A 130 -0.55 -15.72 1.86
N GLY A 131 -0.19 -14.87 0.88
CA GLY A 131 0.44 -13.59 1.11
C GLY A 131 1.93 -13.69 1.37
N VAL A 132 2.40 -12.92 2.34
CA VAL A 132 3.81 -12.85 2.74
C VAL A 132 4.01 -13.26 4.20
N SER A 133 5.25 -13.63 4.57
CA SER A 133 5.62 -14.04 5.94
C SER A 133 7.09 -13.72 6.22
N GLN A 134 7.46 -13.51 7.47
CA GLN A 134 8.86 -13.50 7.90
C GLN A 134 9.40 -14.90 8.20
N VAL A 135 8.52 -15.90 8.30
CA VAL A 135 8.85 -17.28 8.67
C VAL A 135 8.56 -18.19 7.49
N ALA A 136 9.54 -19.04 7.13
CA ALA A 136 9.37 -20.06 6.11
C ALA A 136 8.48 -21.23 6.62
N GLY A 137 7.92 -22.01 5.67
CA GLY A 137 7.18 -23.24 5.98
C GLY A 137 5.69 -23.21 5.63
N THR A 138 5.10 -22.04 5.32
CA THR A 138 3.73 -21.96 4.78
C THR A 138 3.80 -22.02 3.25
N PRO A 139 3.13 -22.98 2.60
CA PRO A 139 3.05 -23.03 1.13
C PRO A 139 2.43 -21.74 0.56
N ASN A 140 2.68 -21.47 -0.72
CA ASN A 140 2.10 -20.31 -1.44
C ASN A 140 2.24 -18.99 -0.66
N THR A 141 3.43 -18.78 -0.07
CA THR A 141 3.78 -17.62 0.74
C THR A 141 5.17 -17.12 0.35
N TYR A 142 5.32 -15.83 0.14
CA TYR A 142 6.64 -15.22 -0.03
C TYR A 142 7.28 -14.93 1.32
N VAL A 143 8.56 -15.30 1.48
CA VAL A 143 9.31 -15.03 2.71
C VAL A 143 10.16 -13.78 2.53
N GLY A 144 9.90 -12.77 3.36
CA GLY A 144 10.60 -11.48 3.31
C GLY A 144 10.91 -10.93 4.70
N THR A 145 11.89 -10.05 4.80
CA THR A 145 12.18 -9.31 6.04
C THR A 145 11.34 -8.04 6.05
N SER A 146 10.66 -7.76 7.16
CA SER A 146 9.90 -6.52 7.35
C SER A 146 10.80 -5.34 7.65
N PHE A 147 10.55 -4.17 7.04
CA PHE A 147 11.22 -2.94 7.47
C PHE A 147 10.84 -2.53 8.91
N VAL A 148 9.64 -2.92 9.36
CA VAL A 148 9.17 -2.62 10.71
C VAL A 148 9.96 -3.39 11.76
N GLU A 149 10.30 -4.66 11.47
CA GLU A 149 11.19 -5.45 12.33
C GLU A 149 12.58 -4.80 12.44
N LEU A 150 13.09 -4.25 11.34
CA LEU A 150 14.36 -3.52 11.33
C LEU A 150 14.28 -2.20 12.13
N LEU A 151 13.15 -1.49 12.05
CA LEU A 151 12.89 -0.31 12.90
C LEU A 151 12.83 -0.68 14.38
N ARG A 152 12.10 -1.74 14.73
CA ARG A 152 11.98 -2.24 16.11
C ARG A 152 13.35 -2.59 16.69
N HIS A 153 14.16 -3.33 15.96
CA HIS A 153 15.53 -3.65 16.35
C HIS A 153 16.45 -2.42 16.45
N SER A 154 16.09 -1.35 15.77
CA SER A 154 16.80 -0.06 15.85
C SER A 154 16.29 0.83 16.99
N GLY A 155 15.35 0.36 17.81
CA GLY A 155 14.85 1.05 18.99
C GLY A 155 13.63 1.96 18.75
N TYR A 156 12.89 1.74 17.66
CA TYR A 156 11.57 2.34 17.47
C TYR A 156 10.51 1.55 18.22
N HIS A 157 9.55 2.27 18.84
CA HIS A 157 8.30 1.67 19.27
C HIS A 157 7.34 1.59 18.08
N THR A 158 6.88 0.40 17.73
CA THR A 158 6.21 0.12 16.46
C THR A 158 4.73 -0.19 16.67
N ILE A 159 3.86 0.58 16.02
CA ILE A 159 2.40 0.54 16.22
C ILE A 159 1.71 0.30 14.88
N HIS A 160 0.87 -0.73 14.81
CA HIS A 160 -0.07 -0.99 13.72
C HIS A 160 -1.48 -0.61 14.17
N CYS A 161 -2.23 0.11 13.33
CA CYS A 161 -3.62 0.45 13.59
C CYS A 161 -4.45 0.37 12.31
N GLY A 162 -5.43 -0.53 12.28
CA GLY A 162 -6.36 -0.72 11.18
C GLY A 162 -6.06 -1.93 10.28
N LYS A 163 -6.26 -1.80 8.98
CA LYS A 163 -6.12 -2.87 7.97
C LYS A 163 -4.68 -3.35 7.83
N ALA A 164 -4.44 -4.67 7.99
CA ALA A 164 -3.14 -5.30 7.76
C ALA A 164 -3.03 -5.88 6.34
N HIS A 165 -3.75 -6.95 6.07
CA HIS A 165 -3.87 -7.58 4.74
C HIS A 165 -2.53 -8.03 4.13
N PHE A 166 -1.60 -8.53 4.97
CA PHE A 166 -0.29 -9.03 4.54
C PHE A 166 -0.30 -10.52 4.20
N GLY A 167 -1.21 -11.30 4.83
CA GLY A 167 -1.34 -12.73 4.62
C GLY A 167 -2.72 -13.24 4.96
N ALA A 168 -3.02 -14.45 4.47
CA ALA A 168 -4.30 -15.12 4.64
C ALA A 168 -4.51 -15.56 6.10
N MET A 169 -5.77 -15.84 6.46
CA MET A 169 -6.18 -16.39 7.75
C MET A 169 -5.39 -17.69 8.06
N ASP A 170 -5.12 -17.92 9.32
CA ASP A 170 -4.38 -19.09 9.81
C ASP A 170 -2.96 -19.23 9.21
N THR A 171 -2.37 -18.11 8.78
CA THR A 171 -0.98 -18.03 8.33
C THR A 171 -0.17 -17.06 9.19
N PRO A 172 1.17 -17.17 9.25
CA PRO A 172 1.98 -16.23 10.03
C PRO A 172 1.84 -14.77 9.56
N GLY A 173 1.49 -14.55 8.28
CA GLY A 173 1.32 -13.21 7.71
C GLY A 173 0.07 -12.46 8.17
N GLU A 174 -0.91 -13.18 8.75
CA GLU A 174 -2.17 -12.60 9.22
C GLU A 174 -1.98 -11.54 10.30
N ASN A 175 -1.09 -11.82 11.27
CA ASN A 175 -0.95 -11.00 12.48
C ASN A 175 0.18 -9.98 12.34
N PRO A 176 -0.11 -8.67 12.42
CA PRO A 176 0.90 -7.60 12.38
C PRO A 176 2.05 -7.76 13.40
N THR A 177 1.82 -8.39 14.55
CA THR A 177 2.89 -8.59 15.52
C THR A 177 4.01 -9.51 15.01
N HIS A 178 3.72 -10.38 14.06
CA HIS A 178 4.73 -11.22 13.40
C HIS A 178 5.59 -10.44 12.38
N TRP A 179 5.23 -9.18 12.11
CA TRP A 179 5.94 -8.27 11.21
C TRP A 179 6.80 -7.24 11.93
N GLY A 180 6.93 -7.36 13.27
CA GLY A 180 7.71 -6.45 14.09
C GLY A 180 6.92 -5.30 14.71
N PHE A 181 5.60 -5.29 14.58
CA PHE A 181 4.77 -4.36 15.34
C PHE A 181 4.63 -4.83 16.79
N GLU A 182 4.93 -3.94 17.75
CA GLU A 182 4.76 -4.22 19.18
C GLU A 182 3.30 -4.04 19.62
N VAL A 183 2.56 -3.19 18.91
CA VAL A 183 1.14 -2.94 19.13
C VAL A 183 0.37 -3.24 17.85
N ASN A 184 -0.69 -4.05 17.96
CA ASN A 184 -1.65 -4.29 16.88
C ASN A 184 -3.04 -3.87 17.32
N ILE A 185 -3.65 -2.93 16.60
CA ILE A 185 -5.00 -2.45 16.81
C ILE A 185 -5.81 -2.80 15.57
N ALA A 186 -6.77 -3.72 15.72
CA ALA A 186 -7.73 -4.12 14.68
C ALA A 186 -7.11 -4.68 13.38
N GLY A 187 -5.82 -5.04 13.36
CA GLY A 187 -5.16 -5.60 12.19
C GLY A 187 -5.31 -7.11 12.13
N HIS A 188 -5.74 -7.63 10.96
CA HIS A 188 -5.91 -9.06 10.70
C HIS A 188 -5.84 -9.36 9.19
N ALA A 189 -6.15 -10.60 8.78
CA ALA A 189 -6.04 -11.04 7.38
C ALA A 189 -6.99 -10.32 6.41
N ALA A 190 -8.18 -9.89 6.88
CA ALA A 190 -9.19 -9.33 5.98
C ALA A 190 -8.78 -8.00 5.36
N GLY A 191 -9.01 -7.90 4.06
CA GLY A 191 -8.70 -6.72 3.25
C GLY A 191 -9.81 -5.67 3.19
N GLY A 192 -10.91 -5.89 3.88
CA GLY A 192 -12.05 -4.99 4.00
C GLY A 192 -12.69 -5.14 5.36
N LEU A 193 -13.91 -4.63 5.51
CA LEU A 193 -14.66 -4.69 6.75
C LEU A 193 -16.12 -5.09 6.48
N ALA A 194 -16.76 -5.69 7.49
CA ALA A 194 -18.18 -6.06 7.40
C ALA A 194 -19.08 -4.83 7.42
N THR A 195 -18.75 -3.83 8.24
CA THR A 195 -19.44 -2.55 8.37
C THR A 195 -18.59 -1.57 9.19
N TYR A 196 -18.78 -0.27 8.94
CA TYR A 196 -18.18 0.80 9.75
C TYR A 196 -18.99 1.12 11.02
N LEU A 197 -20.19 0.56 11.17
CA LEU A 197 -21.17 0.95 12.17
C LEU A 197 -20.97 0.20 13.49
N SER A 198 -20.79 0.94 14.58
CA SER A 198 -20.72 0.40 15.93
C SER A 198 -22.05 -0.24 16.38
N GLU A 199 -23.18 0.22 15.85
CA GLU A 199 -24.51 -0.33 16.11
C GLU A 199 -24.65 -1.77 15.63
N LEU A 200 -23.85 -2.16 14.63
CA LEU A 200 -23.70 -3.52 14.13
C LEU A 200 -22.45 -4.23 14.69
N ASN A 201 -21.88 -3.68 15.78
CA ASN A 201 -20.69 -4.21 16.46
C ASN A 201 -19.52 -4.48 15.49
N TYR A 202 -19.38 -3.66 14.44
CA TYR A 202 -18.36 -3.82 13.37
C TYR A 202 -18.35 -5.23 12.76
N GLY A 203 -19.53 -5.84 12.61
CA GLY A 203 -19.69 -7.17 12.05
C GLY A 203 -19.69 -8.32 13.06
N HIS A 204 -19.99 -8.05 14.33
CA HIS A 204 -20.12 -9.11 15.34
C HIS A 204 -21.54 -9.19 15.90
N THR A 205 -21.91 -10.38 16.35
CA THR A 205 -23.13 -10.60 17.16
C THR A 205 -22.95 -9.99 18.55
N LYS A 206 -24.03 -9.90 19.32
CA LYS A 206 -23.99 -9.39 20.70
C LYS A 206 -23.13 -10.25 21.65
N ASP A 207 -22.98 -11.52 21.36
CA ASP A 207 -22.13 -12.46 22.10
C ASP A 207 -20.69 -12.56 21.55
N GLY A 208 -20.31 -11.63 20.67
CA GLY A 208 -18.94 -11.47 20.19
C GLY A 208 -18.52 -12.39 19.05
N LYS A 209 -19.45 -13.16 18.43
CA LYS A 209 -19.10 -14.01 17.29
C LYS A 209 -19.05 -13.18 16.01
N PRO A 210 -18.02 -13.36 15.15
CA PRO A 210 -17.97 -12.70 13.86
C PRO A 210 -19.15 -13.15 12.97
N THR A 211 -19.80 -12.21 12.30
CA THR A 211 -20.86 -12.47 11.32
C THR A 211 -20.32 -12.64 9.91
N SER A 212 -19.05 -12.30 9.71
CA SER A 212 -18.36 -12.33 8.44
C SER A 212 -16.85 -12.50 8.68
N LEU A 213 -16.13 -13.03 7.68
CA LEU A 213 -14.67 -13.05 7.67
C LEU A 213 -14.05 -11.63 7.68
N MET A 214 -14.87 -10.62 7.38
CA MET A 214 -14.52 -9.20 7.37
C MET A 214 -14.86 -8.47 8.68
N SER A 215 -15.27 -9.19 9.74
CA SER A 215 -15.56 -8.59 11.06
C SER A 215 -14.29 -8.04 11.70
N ILE A 216 -14.33 -6.80 12.24
CA ILE A 216 -13.14 -6.11 12.76
C ILE A 216 -12.92 -6.49 14.23
N PRO A 217 -11.79 -7.10 14.60
CA PRO A 217 -11.49 -7.47 15.98
C PRO A 217 -10.97 -6.29 16.82
N GLY A 218 -11.04 -6.41 18.15
CA GLY A 218 -10.32 -5.56 19.10
C GLY A 218 -10.91 -4.16 19.31
N LEU A 219 -12.15 -3.92 18.87
CA LEU A 219 -12.85 -2.65 19.04
C LEU A 219 -14.15 -2.79 19.85
N GLU A 220 -14.27 -3.83 20.68
CA GLU A 220 -15.46 -4.21 21.44
C GLU A 220 -15.99 -3.07 22.33
N LYS A 221 -15.09 -2.25 22.88
CA LYS A 221 -15.47 -1.12 23.75
C LYS A 221 -16.29 -0.03 23.05
N TYR A 222 -16.31 -0.04 21.72
CA TYR A 222 -17.06 0.92 20.92
C TYR A 222 -18.40 0.36 20.40
N TRP A 223 -18.71 -0.91 20.65
CA TRP A 223 -19.96 -1.52 20.17
C TRP A 223 -21.19 -0.79 20.70
N GLY A 224 -22.12 -0.46 19.82
CA GLY A 224 -23.34 0.24 20.15
C GLY A 224 -23.19 1.69 20.60
N THR A 225 -22.02 2.29 20.46
CA THR A 225 -21.75 3.66 20.97
C THR A 225 -22.02 4.78 19.97
N GLY A 226 -22.35 4.49 18.73
CA GLY A 226 -22.41 5.47 17.64
C GLY A 226 -21.02 5.89 17.10
N THR A 227 -19.94 5.24 17.56
CA THR A 227 -18.58 5.57 17.10
C THR A 227 -18.30 4.85 15.78
N PHE A 228 -17.99 5.60 14.74
CA PHE A 228 -17.63 5.05 13.43
C PHE A 228 -16.24 4.39 13.45
N VAL A 229 -15.98 3.31 12.66
CA VAL A 229 -14.69 2.59 12.69
C VAL A 229 -13.50 3.54 12.53
N THR A 230 -13.57 4.46 11.57
CA THR A 230 -12.49 5.42 11.30
C THR A 230 -12.17 6.27 12.54
N GLU A 231 -13.21 6.68 13.28
CA GLU A 231 -13.07 7.42 14.54
C GLU A 231 -12.51 6.54 15.66
N ALA A 232 -12.99 5.30 15.78
CA ALA A 232 -12.51 4.34 16.78
C ALA A 232 -11.02 4.06 16.60
N LEU A 233 -10.58 3.77 15.37
CA LEU A 233 -9.17 3.56 15.05
C LEU A 233 -8.31 4.79 15.38
N THR A 234 -8.82 5.99 15.08
CA THR A 234 -8.11 7.25 15.40
C THR A 234 -7.92 7.42 16.90
N LYS A 235 -8.98 7.17 17.69
CA LYS A 235 -8.91 7.22 19.16
C LYS A 235 -7.92 6.20 19.72
N GLU A 236 -7.90 4.99 19.17
CA GLU A 236 -6.95 3.95 19.58
C GLU A 236 -5.51 4.30 19.21
N ALA A 237 -5.28 4.81 18.01
CA ALA A 237 -3.96 5.25 17.58
C ALA A 237 -3.42 6.36 18.50
N ILE A 238 -4.23 7.37 18.82
CA ILE A 238 -3.86 8.44 19.74
C ILE A 238 -3.55 7.88 21.14
N GLY A 239 -4.39 6.96 21.65
CA GLY A 239 -4.14 6.30 22.93
C GLY A 239 -2.84 5.47 22.95
N ALA A 240 -2.47 4.87 21.81
CA ALA A 240 -1.19 4.17 21.68
C ALA A 240 0.00 5.14 21.63
N LEU A 241 -0.14 6.28 20.93
CA LEU A 241 0.86 7.35 20.91
C LEU A 241 1.07 7.98 22.29
N ASP A 242 0.00 8.19 23.10
CA ASP A 242 0.10 8.66 24.48
C ASP A 242 0.90 7.70 25.37
N LYS A 243 0.81 6.39 25.12
CA LYS A 243 1.61 5.38 25.78
C LYS A 243 3.05 5.39 25.28
N ALA A 244 3.25 5.44 23.95
CA ALA A 244 4.56 5.47 23.32
C ALA A 244 5.42 6.64 23.81
N LYS A 245 4.83 7.81 23.99
CA LYS A 245 5.53 9.01 24.52
C LYS A 245 6.22 8.75 25.85
N LYS A 246 5.70 7.82 26.68
CA LYS A 246 6.28 7.51 28.00
C LYS A 246 7.58 6.69 27.91
N TYR A 247 7.85 6.06 26.78
CA TYR A 247 9.04 5.21 26.61
C TYR A 247 10.31 5.99 26.24
N ASN A 248 10.20 7.29 25.94
CA ASN A 248 11.32 8.12 25.48
C ASN A 248 12.07 7.52 24.28
N GLN A 249 11.32 6.86 23.39
CA GLN A 249 11.80 6.24 22.16
C GLN A 249 11.09 6.90 20.97
N PRO A 250 11.71 6.96 19.78
CA PRO A 250 10.97 7.32 18.58
C PRO A 250 9.91 6.27 18.28
N PHE A 251 8.77 6.69 17.76
CA PHE A 251 7.72 5.77 17.35
C PHE A 251 7.59 5.69 15.83
N PHE A 252 7.15 4.53 15.37
CA PHE A 252 6.61 4.31 14.04
C PHE A 252 5.15 3.92 14.15
N LEU A 253 4.25 4.75 13.66
CA LEU A 253 2.82 4.45 13.55
C LEU A 253 2.47 4.14 12.10
N TYR A 254 2.03 2.92 11.83
CA TYR A 254 1.33 2.56 10.59
C TYR A 254 -0.17 2.72 10.80
N MET A 255 -0.69 3.91 10.48
CA MET A 255 -2.13 4.20 10.47
C MET A 255 -2.70 3.76 9.14
N SER A 256 -3.27 2.58 9.11
CA SER A 256 -3.78 1.92 7.91
C SER A 256 -5.30 1.83 7.98
N HIS A 257 -5.98 2.83 7.43
CA HIS A 257 -7.44 2.86 7.47
C HIS A 257 -8.08 1.77 6.62
N TYR A 258 -9.29 1.32 7.03
CA TYR A 258 -10.23 0.62 6.16
C TYR A 258 -10.98 1.61 5.24
N ALA A 259 -11.05 2.89 5.62
CA ALA A 259 -11.62 3.94 4.77
C ALA A 259 -10.71 4.14 3.55
N ILE A 260 -11.30 4.26 2.39
CA ILE A 260 -12.68 4.47 2.01
C ILE A 260 -13.28 3.23 1.30
N HIS A 261 -12.79 2.03 1.66
CA HIS A 261 -13.22 0.74 1.10
C HIS A 261 -14.71 0.47 1.36
N ILE A 262 -15.35 -0.32 0.50
CA ILE A 262 -16.71 -0.82 0.71
C ILE A 262 -16.82 -1.70 1.99
N PRO A 263 -18.03 -1.78 2.63
CA PRO A 263 -19.29 -1.13 2.26
C PRO A 263 -19.22 0.38 2.44
N ILE A 264 -20.04 1.11 1.67
CA ILE A 264 -20.12 2.56 1.78
C ILE A 264 -21.17 2.92 2.84
N ASP A 265 -20.81 2.71 4.10
CA ASP A 265 -21.61 3.16 5.23
C ASP A 265 -21.42 4.67 5.42
N ARG A 266 -22.47 5.37 5.82
CA ARG A 266 -22.42 6.81 6.03
C ARG A 266 -21.84 7.16 7.40
N ASP A 267 -20.88 8.06 7.42
CA ASP A 267 -20.41 8.68 8.64
C ASP A 267 -21.35 9.85 8.99
N GLU A 268 -22.19 9.66 9.99
CA GLU A 268 -23.24 10.62 10.37
C GLU A 268 -22.67 11.98 10.78
N ARG A 269 -21.40 12.05 11.20
CA ARG A 269 -20.73 13.32 11.55
C ARG A 269 -20.66 14.28 10.35
N PHE A 270 -20.62 13.76 9.13
CA PHE A 270 -20.39 14.53 7.90
C PHE A 270 -21.49 14.35 6.84
N PHE A 271 -22.25 13.25 6.86
CA PHE A 271 -23.21 12.84 5.84
C PHE A 271 -24.20 13.96 5.46
N SER A 272 -24.90 14.50 6.46
CA SER A 272 -25.97 15.50 6.24
C SER A 272 -25.48 16.77 5.51
N LYS A 273 -24.19 17.12 5.64
CA LYS A 273 -23.58 18.26 4.93
C LYS A 273 -23.57 18.03 3.43
N TYR A 274 -23.20 16.83 3.00
CA TYR A 274 -23.11 16.47 1.58
C TYR A 274 -24.50 16.32 0.94
N VAL A 275 -25.50 15.81 1.68
CA VAL A 275 -26.90 15.83 1.22
C VAL A 275 -27.37 17.26 0.97
N ARG A 276 -27.07 18.20 1.90
CA ARG A 276 -27.39 19.64 1.70
C ARG A 276 -26.64 20.29 0.51
N LYS A 277 -25.50 19.73 0.09
CA LYS A 277 -24.79 20.14 -1.14
C LYS A 277 -25.42 19.58 -2.42
N GLY A 278 -26.46 18.73 -2.30
CA GLY A 278 -27.20 18.17 -3.44
C GLY A 278 -26.66 16.82 -3.94
N LEU A 279 -25.78 16.15 -3.19
CA LEU A 279 -25.34 14.81 -3.53
C LEU A 279 -26.47 13.79 -3.24
N SER A 280 -26.52 12.69 -4.02
CA SER A 280 -27.34 11.54 -3.68
C SER A 280 -26.88 10.89 -2.36
N ASP A 281 -27.72 10.09 -1.75
CA ASP A 281 -27.38 9.41 -0.48
C ASP A 281 -26.10 8.56 -0.60
N LYS A 282 -25.90 7.86 -1.72
CA LYS A 282 -24.68 7.07 -1.95
C LYS A 282 -23.44 7.93 -2.08
N GLU A 283 -23.53 9.01 -2.87
CA GLU A 283 -22.42 9.95 -3.06
C GLU A 283 -22.12 10.74 -1.77
N ALA A 284 -23.14 11.10 -1.00
CA ALA A 284 -23.00 11.75 0.29
C ALA A 284 -22.36 10.80 1.34
N ALA A 285 -22.73 9.51 1.32
CA ALA A 285 -22.10 8.50 2.17
C ALA A 285 -20.62 8.34 1.83
N TYR A 286 -20.28 8.22 0.55
CA TYR A 286 -18.88 8.15 0.10
C TYR A 286 -18.08 9.39 0.49
N ALA A 287 -18.62 10.58 0.26
CA ALA A 287 -17.98 11.83 0.66
C ALA A 287 -17.77 11.92 2.18
N SER A 288 -18.69 11.36 2.98
CA SER A 288 -18.57 11.31 4.44
C SER A 288 -17.44 10.39 4.91
N LEU A 289 -17.19 9.26 4.20
CA LEU A 289 -16.03 8.39 4.46
C LEU A 289 -14.71 9.12 4.22
N ILE A 290 -14.63 9.88 3.12
CA ILE A 290 -13.44 10.68 2.75
C ILE A 290 -13.16 11.74 3.83
N GLU A 291 -14.19 12.48 4.25
CA GLU A 291 -14.00 13.52 5.26
C GLU A 291 -13.68 12.93 6.65
N GLY A 292 -14.26 11.77 7.00
CA GLY A 292 -13.92 11.03 8.22
C GLY A 292 -12.46 10.60 8.25
N MET A 293 -11.93 10.15 7.12
CA MET A 293 -10.54 9.81 6.94
C MET A 293 -9.63 11.06 7.06
N ASP A 294 -9.99 12.16 6.38
CA ASP A 294 -9.26 13.42 6.47
C ASP A 294 -9.25 13.99 7.91
N LYS A 295 -10.38 13.86 8.62
CA LYS A 295 -10.44 14.23 10.06
C LYS A 295 -9.47 13.42 10.88
N SER A 296 -9.34 12.12 10.63
CA SER A 296 -8.36 11.25 11.30
C SER A 296 -6.93 11.74 11.10
N LEU A 297 -6.58 12.11 9.86
CA LEU A 297 -5.28 12.73 9.57
C LEU A 297 -5.08 14.01 10.38
N GLY A 298 -6.11 14.86 10.43
CA GLY A 298 -6.10 16.11 11.23
C GLY A 298 -5.89 15.84 12.72
N ASP A 299 -6.58 14.88 13.29
CA ASP A 299 -6.49 14.54 14.73
C ASP A 299 -5.07 14.05 15.10
N LEU A 300 -4.43 13.27 14.23
CA LEU A 300 -3.03 12.84 14.42
C LEU A 300 -2.06 14.03 14.29
N MET A 301 -2.24 14.91 13.31
CA MET A 301 -1.44 16.12 13.15
C MET A 301 -1.59 17.04 14.37
N ASP A 302 -2.81 17.17 14.91
CA ASP A 302 -3.09 17.96 16.11
C ASP A 302 -2.46 17.33 17.36
N TRP A 303 -2.46 15.99 17.44
CA TRP A 303 -1.76 15.28 18.51
C TRP A 303 -0.26 15.59 18.48
N VAL A 304 0.35 15.51 17.30
CA VAL A 304 1.78 15.81 17.08
C VAL A 304 2.11 17.24 17.52
N GLU A 305 1.28 18.24 17.14
CA GLU A 305 1.49 19.64 17.51
C GLU A 305 1.31 19.86 19.02
N ARG A 306 0.21 19.37 19.61
CA ARG A 306 -0.08 19.53 21.05
C ARG A 306 0.96 18.87 21.95
N ASN A 307 1.63 17.84 21.47
CA ASN A 307 2.66 17.12 22.21
C ASN A 307 4.08 17.65 22.00
N GLY A 308 4.26 18.72 21.20
CA GLY A 308 5.57 19.31 20.92
C GLY A 308 6.46 18.45 20.03
N GLU A 309 5.86 17.55 19.23
CA GLU A 309 6.58 16.62 18.36
C GLU A 309 6.58 17.06 16.89
N LYS A 310 6.01 18.23 16.57
CA LYS A 310 5.83 18.72 15.20
C LYS A 310 7.13 18.75 14.40
N ASP A 311 8.19 19.29 15.01
CA ASP A 311 9.48 19.45 14.32
C ASP A 311 10.31 18.16 14.28
N ASN A 312 9.82 17.09 14.94
CA ASN A 312 10.48 15.78 15.01
C ASN A 312 9.59 14.62 14.51
N THR A 313 8.52 14.91 13.77
CA THR A 313 7.65 13.86 13.23
C THR A 313 7.53 13.97 11.71
N ILE A 314 7.84 12.88 11.03
CA ILE A 314 7.63 12.70 9.59
C ILE A 314 6.24 12.12 9.38
N ILE A 315 5.47 12.67 8.44
CA ILE A 315 4.17 12.14 8.04
C ILE A 315 4.21 11.82 6.55
N LEU A 316 3.95 10.53 6.22
CA LEU A 316 3.78 10.04 4.86
C LEU A 316 2.32 9.65 4.67
N PHE A 317 1.67 10.20 3.67
CA PHE A 317 0.29 9.90 3.26
C PHE A 317 0.28 9.29 1.88
N MET A 318 -0.44 8.17 1.69
CA MET A 318 -0.64 7.55 0.37
C MET A 318 -1.91 6.67 0.36
N SER A 319 -2.47 6.39 -0.82
CA SER A 319 -3.44 5.30 -1.03
C SER A 319 -2.72 4.01 -1.44
N ASP A 320 -3.35 2.86 -1.18
CA ASP A 320 -2.76 1.55 -1.51
C ASP A 320 -3.08 1.07 -2.94
N ASN A 321 -4.12 1.58 -3.56
CA ASN A 321 -4.48 1.40 -4.97
C ASN A 321 -5.53 2.44 -5.37
N GLY A 322 -5.83 2.53 -6.66
CA GLY A 322 -6.82 3.46 -7.19
C GLY A 322 -8.24 3.22 -6.68
N GLY A 323 -9.08 4.24 -6.78
CA GLY A 323 -10.48 4.20 -6.35
C GLY A 323 -11.30 3.15 -7.09
N LEU A 324 -12.37 2.64 -6.44
CA LEU A 324 -13.27 1.60 -6.96
C LEU A 324 -14.20 2.17 -8.06
N ALA A 325 -13.60 2.66 -9.14
CA ALA A 325 -14.30 3.36 -10.22
C ALA A 325 -15.07 2.44 -11.17
N THR A 326 -14.78 1.14 -11.13
CA THR A 326 -15.34 0.15 -12.09
C THR A 326 -16.60 -0.54 -11.59
N ASN A 327 -17.05 -0.27 -10.37
CA ASN A 327 -18.26 -0.87 -9.80
C ASN A 327 -19.35 0.16 -9.54
N PRO A 328 -20.28 0.40 -10.49
CA PRO A 328 -21.34 1.40 -10.37
C PRO A 328 -22.41 1.04 -9.32
N THR A 329 -22.47 -0.20 -8.83
CA THR A 329 -23.52 -0.60 -7.86
C THR A 329 -23.37 0.09 -6.51
N TRP A 330 -22.16 0.49 -6.13
CA TRP A 330 -21.85 1.17 -4.89
C TRP A 330 -21.94 2.69 -4.99
N ARG A 331 -22.00 3.23 -6.21
CA ARG A 331 -21.96 4.66 -6.52
C ARG A 331 -23.05 5.01 -7.52
N ASP A 332 -23.50 6.27 -7.51
CA ASP A 332 -24.45 6.82 -8.48
C ASP A 332 -23.78 7.76 -9.51
N GLY A 333 -22.52 8.09 -9.29
CA GLY A 333 -21.76 8.99 -10.16
C GLY A 333 -21.29 8.33 -11.46
N GLU A 334 -20.63 9.13 -12.29
CA GLU A 334 -19.99 8.67 -13.52
C GLU A 334 -18.88 7.64 -13.22
N LEU A 335 -18.67 6.71 -14.14
CA LEU A 335 -17.55 5.76 -14.04
C LEU A 335 -16.21 6.51 -14.02
N TYR A 336 -15.29 6.04 -13.18
CA TYR A 336 -13.91 6.51 -13.05
C TYR A 336 -13.72 7.93 -12.50
N HIS A 337 -14.76 8.62 -12.07
CA HIS A 337 -14.63 10.00 -11.60
C HIS A 337 -13.74 10.13 -10.35
N GLN A 338 -13.61 9.09 -9.51
CA GLN A 338 -12.67 9.07 -8.39
C GLN A 338 -11.21 9.26 -8.82
N ASN A 339 -10.87 8.81 -10.01
CA ASN A 339 -9.52 8.83 -10.54
C ASN A 339 -9.32 9.88 -11.65
N TYR A 340 -10.37 10.58 -12.08
CA TYR A 340 -10.31 11.53 -13.20
C TYR A 340 -9.11 12.50 -13.08
N PRO A 341 -8.34 12.80 -14.15
CA PRO A 341 -8.53 12.37 -15.54
C PRO A 341 -7.96 10.97 -15.85
N LEU A 342 -7.44 10.26 -14.86
CA LEU A 342 -6.89 8.93 -15.02
C LEU A 342 -8.01 7.95 -15.37
N LEU A 343 -7.79 7.11 -16.37
CA LEU A 343 -8.78 6.13 -16.80
C LEU A 343 -8.76 4.90 -15.91
N SER A 344 -9.95 4.26 -15.77
CA SER A 344 -10.15 3.04 -14.99
C SER A 344 -9.98 3.27 -13.47
N GLY A 345 -9.64 2.22 -12.72
CA GLY A 345 -9.53 2.25 -11.27
C GLY A 345 -9.01 0.93 -10.71
N LYS A 346 -9.33 0.61 -9.46
CA LYS A 346 -8.90 -0.60 -8.76
C LYS A 346 -8.93 -1.82 -9.68
N CYS A 347 -7.91 -2.69 -9.58
CA CYS A 347 -7.62 -3.88 -10.42
C CYS A 347 -7.18 -3.60 -11.87
N SER A 348 -7.04 -2.35 -12.27
CA SER A 348 -6.53 -1.99 -13.59
C SER A 348 -5.05 -1.58 -13.55
N LEU A 349 -4.31 -1.88 -14.63
CA LEU A 349 -2.95 -1.36 -14.82
C LEU A 349 -2.93 -0.04 -15.62
N TYR A 350 -4.09 0.57 -15.87
CA TYR A 350 -4.17 1.97 -16.31
C TYR A 350 -3.86 2.90 -15.11
N GLU A 351 -3.50 4.14 -15.40
CA GLU A 351 -3.09 5.11 -14.37
C GLU A 351 -4.11 5.21 -13.22
N GLY A 352 -5.42 5.14 -13.51
CA GLY A 352 -6.46 5.22 -12.48
C GLY A 352 -6.47 4.07 -11.47
N GLY A 353 -5.82 2.94 -11.78
CA GLY A 353 -5.74 1.81 -10.84
C GLY A 353 -4.45 1.75 -10.03
N ILE A 354 -3.42 2.47 -10.46
CA ILE A 354 -2.05 2.33 -9.93
C ILE A 354 -1.37 3.65 -9.54
N ARG A 355 -1.92 4.81 -9.91
CA ARG A 355 -1.37 6.14 -9.58
C ARG A 355 -2.16 6.78 -8.46
N GLU A 356 -1.46 7.06 -7.35
CA GLU A 356 -2.08 7.35 -6.08
C GLU A 356 -1.77 8.76 -5.58
N PRO A 357 -2.68 9.37 -4.79
CA PRO A 357 -2.38 10.58 -4.06
C PRO A 357 -1.31 10.30 -3.00
N MET A 358 -0.23 11.10 -2.98
CA MET A 358 0.85 10.97 -2.01
C MET A 358 1.34 12.33 -1.54
N ILE A 359 1.53 12.48 -0.22
CA ILE A 359 2.07 13.68 0.42
C ILE A 359 3.10 13.25 1.47
N VAL A 360 4.25 13.92 1.52
CA VAL A 360 5.26 13.70 2.55
C VAL A 360 5.59 15.01 3.23
N SER A 361 5.45 15.07 4.55
CA SER A 361 5.94 16.16 5.39
C SER A 361 7.11 15.66 6.25
N TRP A 362 8.29 16.19 5.98
CA TRP A 362 9.50 15.95 6.76
C TRP A 362 10.08 17.28 7.21
N PRO A 363 9.84 17.70 8.46
CA PRO A 363 10.28 18.99 8.97
C PRO A 363 11.80 19.21 8.78
N GLY A 364 12.15 20.37 8.27
CA GLY A 364 13.55 20.71 7.98
C GLY A 364 14.16 20.05 6.72
N VAL A 365 13.41 19.18 6.04
CA VAL A 365 13.88 18.47 4.84
C VAL A 365 13.01 18.77 3.61
N THR A 366 11.70 18.49 3.67
CA THR A 366 10.81 18.79 2.56
C THR A 366 10.53 20.29 2.49
N ARG A 367 10.58 20.86 1.29
CA ARG A 367 10.17 22.27 1.07
C ARG A 367 8.64 22.36 1.15
N ALA A 368 8.17 23.15 2.10
CA ALA A 368 6.73 23.34 2.37
C ALA A 368 5.97 23.84 1.12
N GLY A 369 4.84 23.19 0.82
CA GLY A 369 3.98 23.51 -0.32
C GLY A 369 4.57 23.16 -1.70
N SER A 370 5.65 22.36 -1.74
CA SER A 370 6.28 21.95 -2.99
C SER A 370 5.57 20.77 -3.66
N LYS A 371 5.89 20.55 -4.94
CA LYS A 371 5.43 19.40 -5.73
C LYS A 371 6.63 18.67 -6.32
N CYS A 372 6.58 17.35 -6.30
CA CYS A 372 7.51 16.46 -6.99
C CYS A 372 6.78 15.77 -8.15
N ASP A 373 7.28 15.94 -9.36
CA ASP A 373 6.77 15.33 -10.59
C ASP A 373 7.54 14.07 -11.00
N LYS A 374 8.44 13.59 -10.13
CA LYS A 374 9.18 12.35 -10.33
C LYS A 374 8.36 11.17 -9.83
N TYR A 375 8.53 10.01 -10.48
CA TYR A 375 7.74 8.85 -10.10
C TYR A 375 8.44 7.98 -9.05
N THR A 376 7.62 7.41 -8.17
CA THR A 376 8.02 6.48 -7.11
C THR A 376 7.01 5.32 -7.05
N MET A 377 7.41 4.22 -6.44
CA MET A 377 6.60 3.01 -6.29
C MET A 377 6.46 2.65 -4.80
N ILE A 378 5.40 1.96 -4.43
CA ILE A 378 5.09 1.68 -3.02
C ILE A 378 6.19 0.88 -2.31
N GLU A 379 6.93 -0.02 -2.99
CA GLU A 379 8.08 -0.70 -2.42
C GLU A 379 9.25 0.22 -2.06
N ASP A 380 9.28 1.44 -2.59
CA ASP A 380 10.30 2.45 -2.30
C ASP A 380 10.19 2.99 -0.87
N PHE A 381 9.01 2.87 -0.25
CA PHE A 381 8.82 3.24 1.15
C PHE A 381 9.70 2.43 2.09
N TYR A 382 9.98 1.17 1.75
CA TYR A 382 10.84 0.29 2.55
C TYR A 382 12.24 0.89 2.79
N PRO A 383 13.08 1.13 1.77
CA PRO A 383 14.38 1.75 1.99
C PRO A 383 14.28 3.22 2.42
N THR A 384 13.24 3.95 2.01
CA THR A 384 13.05 5.36 2.36
C THR A 384 12.79 5.54 3.85
N ILE A 385 11.87 4.78 4.44
CA ILE A 385 11.55 4.85 5.87
C ILE A 385 12.77 4.44 6.71
N LEU A 386 13.50 3.41 6.28
CA LEU A 386 14.73 3.02 6.98
C LEU A 386 15.80 4.11 6.91
N GLU A 387 15.98 4.78 5.77
CA GLU A 387 16.91 5.91 5.63
C GLU A 387 16.47 7.10 6.49
N MET A 388 15.16 7.45 6.50
CA MET A 388 14.59 8.48 7.37
C MET A 388 14.86 8.20 8.85
N ALA A 389 14.80 6.93 9.25
CA ALA A 389 15.06 6.46 10.62
C ALA A 389 16.55 6.36 10.95
N GLY A 390 17.45 6.61 9.99
CA GLY A 390 18.90 6.46 10.16
C GLY A 390 19.36 4.99 10.14
N VAL A 391 18.55 4.06 9.63
CA VAL A 391 18.87 2.63 9.51
C VAL A 391 19.45 2.36 8.13
N ASN A 392 20.73 2.66 7.95
CA ASN A 392 21.38 2.60 6.63
C ASN A 392 22.07 1.25 6.34
N LYS A 393 22.20 0.38 7.35
CA LYS A 393 22.82 -0.95 7.21
C LYS A 393 21.89 -2.01 7.76
N TYR A 394 21.38 -2.85 6.89
CA TYR A 394 20.48 -3.95 7.25
C TYR A 394 20.70 -5.14 6.31
N LYS A 395 20.23 -6.31 6.73
CA LYS A 395 20.20 -7.54 5.92
C LYS A 395 18.78 -8.00 5.78
N THR A 396 18.45 -8.52 4.61
CA THR A 396 17.14 -9.09 4.29
C THR A 396 17.29 -10.52 3.78
N VAL A 397 16.28 -11.35 4.03
CA VAL A 397 16.26 -12.75 3.54
C VAL A 397 15.93 -12.83 2.05
N ALA A 398 15.35 -11.77 1.49
CA ALA A 398 15.00 -11.68 0.08
C ALA A 398 15.42 -10.30 -0.46
N PRO A 399 15.59 -10.15 -1.79
CA PRO A 399 15.93 -8.87 -2.39
C PRO A 399 14.86 -7.80 -2.14
N VAL A 400 15.31 -6.57 -1.91
CA VAL A 400 14.51 -5.34 -1.91
C VAL A 400 14.61 -4.72 -3.30
N ASP A 401 13.48 -4.51 -3.97
CA ASP A 401 13.42 -3.89 -5.30
C ASP A 401 13.25 -2.37 -5.21
N GLY A 402 12.74 -1.87 -4.07
CA GLY A 402 12.54 -0.45 -3.82
C GLY A 402 13.84 0.35 -3.80
N LEU A 403 13.73 1.61 -4.22
CA LEU A 403 14.79 2.62 -4.15
C LEU A 403 14.37 3.76 -3.24
N SER A 404 15.25 4.22 -2.35
CA SER A 404 14.94 5.36 -1.50
C SER A 404 14.67 6.62 -2.31
N PHE A 405 13.54 7.30 -2.05
CA PHE A 405 13.21 8.59 -2.64
C PHE A 405 13.62 9.78 -1.74
N VAL A 406 14.43 9.56 -0.71
CA VAL A 406 14.99 10.65 0.12
C VAL A 406 15.71 11.72 -0.72
N PRO A 407 16.48 11.38 -1.78
CA PRO A 407 17.07 12.40 -2.66
C PRO A 407 16.04 13.32 -3.33
N MET A 408 14.83 12.80 -3.66
CA MET A 408 13.75 13.62 -4.20
C MET A 408 13.16 14.56 -3.12
N LEU A 409 12.98 14.07 -1.89
CA LEU A 409 12.49 14.87 -0.77
C LEU A 409 13.45 16.01 -0.40
N ARG A 410 14.75 15.80 -0.57
CA ARG A 410 15.82 16.78 -0.36
C ARG A 410 16.06 17.68 -1.58
N GLU A 411 15.37 17.43 -2.69
CA GLU A 411 15.61 18.09 -4.00
C GLU A 411 17.09 18.00 -4.46
N THR A 412 17.78 16.91 -4.11
CA THR A 412 19.20 16.68 -4.42
C THR A 412 19.43 15.66 -5.52
N GLY A 413 18.40 14.95 -5.95
CA GLY A 413 18.48 13.92 -6.97
C GLY A 413 17.15 13.43 -7.47
N ASP A 414 17.19 12.63 -8.53
CA ASP A 414 16.05 12.00 -9.17
C ASP A 414 16.28 10.49 -9.28
N THR A 415 15.65 9.71 -8.40
CA THR A 415 15.76 8.25 -8.37
C THR A 415 14.83 7.55 -9.36
N SER A 416 13.97 8.30 -10.07
CA SER A 416 13.10 7.78 -11.14
C SER A 416 13.79 7.74 -12.51
N LYS A 417 14.81 8.54 -12.74
CA LYS A 417 15.44 8.71 -14.05
C LYS A 417 15.98 7.39 -14.62
N GLY A 418 15.44 6.99 -15.76
CA GLY A 418 15.82 5.76 -16.45
C GLY A 418 15.39 4.47 -15.74
N ARG A 419 14.70 4.56 -14.63
CA ARG A 419 14.14 3.42 -13.88
C ARG A 419 12.87 2.90 -14.56
N ALA A 420 12.74 1.58 -14.63
CA ALA A 420 11.50 0.94 -15.01
C ALA A 420 10.66 0.60 -13.76
N LEU A 421 9.39 0.99 -13.74
CA LEU A 421 8.37 0.46 -12.85
C LEU A 421 7.66 -0.69 -13.54
N VAL A 422 7.42 -1.80 -12.83
CA VAL A 422 6.80 -3.00 -13.40
C VAL A 422 5.64 -3.46 -12.54
N TRP A 423 4.56 -3.88 -13.20
CA TRP A 423 3.39 -4.49 -12.59
C TRP A 423 3.11 -5.84 -13.25
N ASN A 424 2.65 -6.80 -12.47
CA ASN A 424 2.18 -8.10 -12.95
C ASN A 424 0.83 -8.43 -12.31
N PHE A 425 -0.20 -8.54 -13.14
CA PHE A 425 -1.55 -8.93 -12.73
C PHE A 425 -2.07 -10.07 -13.63
N PRO A 426 -1.51 -11.29 -13.50
CA PRO A 426 -1.86 -12.44 -14.33
C PRO A 426 -3.18 -13.11 -13.89
N ASN A 427 -4.01 -12.40 -13.16
CA ASN A 427 -5.20 -12.85 -12.45
C ASN A 427 -6.48 -12.36 -13.12
N ILE A 428 -7.62 -12.88 -12.70
CA ILE A 428 -8.94 -12.46 -13.15
C ILE A 428 -9.75 -11.94 -11.96
N TRP A 429 -10.16 -10.66 -12.03
CA TRP A 429 -10.89 -9.99 -10.96
C TRP A 429 -12.41 -10.19 -11.02
N GLY A 430 -12.95 -10.59 -12.16
CA GLY A 430 -14.40 -10.71 -12.38
C GLY A 430 -15.09 -9.44 -12.90
N ASN A 431 -14.46 -8.27 -12.81
CA ASN A 431 -14.90 -7.04 -13.50
C ASN A 431 -14.21 -6.92 -14.85
N ASN A 432 -14.86 -6.22 -15.78
CA ASN A 432 -14.28 -5.87 -17.07
C ASN A 432 -14.06 -4.36 -17.17
N GLY A 433 -13.02 -3.96 -17.85
CA GLY A 433 -12.71 -2.55 -18.06
C GLY A 433 -11.32 -2.38 -18.68
N PRO A 434 -10.94 -1.15 -19.02
CA PRO A 434 -9.60 -0.87 -19.52
C PRO A 434 -8.52 -1.31 -18.51
N GLY A 435 -7.55 -2.07 -18.98
CA GLY A 435 -6.40 -2.51 -18.18
C GLY A 435 -6.70 -3.52 -17.05
N ILE A 436 -7.90 -4.12 -17.03
CA ILE A 436 -8.30 -5.11 -16.03
C ILE A 436 -8.09 -6.51 -16.59
N ASN A 437 -7.64 -7.44 -15.74
CA ASN A 437 -7.42 -8.88 -16.01
C ASN A 437 -6.24 -9.21 -16.93
N LEU A 438 -5.53 -10.27 -16.59
CA LEU A 438 -4.57 -11.01 -17.40
C LEU A 438 -3.50 -10.12 -18.07
N ASN A 439 -2.91 -9.20 -17.35
CA ASN A 439 -1.97 -8.26 -17.94
C ASN A 439 -0.72 -8.01 -17.08
N CYS A 440 0.29 -7.44 -17.72
CA CYS A 440 1.45 -6.85 -17.06
C CYS A 440 1.81 -5.53 -17.75
N ALA A 441 2.53 -4.68 -17.03
CA ALA A 441 2.90 -3.37 -17.55
C ALA A 441 4.32 -2.98 -17.15
N ILE A 442 4.91 -2.13 -17.98
CA ILE A 442 6.15 -1.41 -17.67
C ILE A 442 5.96 0.08 -17.95
N ARG A 443 6.38 0.91 -17.01
CA ARG A 443 6.58 2.34 -17.22
C ARG A 443 8.06 2.67 -17.13
N LYS A 444 8.56 3.39 -18.13
CA LYS A 444 9.93 3.92 -18.13
C LYS A 444 9.94 5.28 -18.78
N ASP A 445 10.45 6.26 -18.03
CA ASP A 445 10.43 7.66 -18.40
C ASP A 445 9.01 8.13 -18.77
N GLU A 446 8.76 8.63 -19.98
CA GLU A 446 7.45 9.08 -20.45
C GLU A 446 6.53 7.95 -20.96
N TRP A 447 7.06 6.76 -21.21
CA TRP A 447 6.34 5.70 -21.89
C TRP A 447 5.82 4.63 -20.94
N LYS A 448 4.57 4.18 -21.16
CA LYS A 448 3.97 3.03 -20.49
C LYS A 448 3.46 2.03 -21.51
N LEU A 449 3.89 0.77 -21.37
CA LEU A 449 3.44 -0.36 -22.17
C LEU A 449 2.62 -1.30 -21.29
N ILE A 450 1.43 -1.67 -21.76
CA ILE A 450 0.58 -2.72 -21.16
C ILE A 450 0.52 -3.89 -22.15
N TYR A 451 0.73 -5.09 -21.62
CA TYR A 451 0.65 -6.35 -22.37
C TYR A 451 -0.41 -7.26 -21.78
N TYR A 452 -1.26 -7.86 -22.61
CA TYR A 452 -2.33 -8.77 -22.24
C TYR A 452 -1.96 -10.21 -22.58
N TYR A 453 -1.96 -11.07 -21.56
CA TYR A 453 -1.48 -12.45 -21.65
C TYR A 453 -2.33 -13.34 -22.57
N ASP A 454 -3.65 -13.17 -22.54
CA ASP A 454 -4.61 -14.01 -23.26
C ASP A 454 -4.64 -13.75 -24.77
N THR A 455 -4.38 -12.53 -25.18
CA THR A 455 -4.50 -12.07 -26.56
C THR A 455 -3.18 -11.69 -27.22
N GLY A 456 -2.11 -11.49 -26.45
CA GLY A 456 -0.86 -10.91 -26.94
C GLY A 456 -0.95 -9.43 -27.33
N ARG A 457 -2.10 -8.77 -27.04
CA ARG A 457 -2.33 -7.37 -27.35
C ARG A 457 -1.38 -6.48 -26.56
N LYS A 458 -0.93 -5.40 -27.18
CA LYS A 458 -0.07 -4.37 -26.59
C LYS A 458 -0.70 -3.00 -26.74
N GLU A 459 -0.60 -2.22 -25.67
CA GLU A 459 -1.00 -0.82 -25.66
C GLU A 459 0.18 0.02 -25.18
N LEU A 460 0.48 1.10 -25.90
CA LEU A 460 1.55 2.03 -25.59
C LEU A 460 0.99 3.42 -25.42
N PHE A 461 1.35 4.07 -24.32
CA PHE A 461 0.91 5.42 -23.99
C PHE A 461 2.10 6.33 -23.66
N ASN A 462 2.04 7.58 -24.10
CA ASN A 462 2.92 8.64 -23.63
C ASN A 462 2.22 9.38 -22.49
N ILE A 463 2.54 9.03 -21.25
CA ILE A 463 1.80 9.47 -20.05
C ILE A 463 1.78 11.01 -19.87
N PRO A 464 2.87 11.76 -20.07
CA PRO A 464 2.80 13.22 -20.01
C PRO A 464 1.89 13.87 -21.06
N ALA A 465 1.78 13.28 -22.25
CA ALA A 465 0.96 13.81 -23.34
C ALA A 465 -0.49 13.31 -23.27
N ASP A 466 -0.70 12.11 -22.71
CA ASP A 466 -2.01 11.44 -22.62
C ASP A 466 -2.16 10.78 -21.25
N ILE A 467 -2.36 11.59 -20.23
CA ILE A 467 -2.51 11.12 -18.84
C ILE A 467 -3.73 10.21 -18.65
N SER A 468 -4.71 10.31 -19.55
CA SER A 468 -5.96 9.54 -19.55
C SER A 468 -5.88 8.25 -20.35
N GLU A 469 -4.73 7.96 -20.99
CA GLU A 469 -4.48 6.72 -21.74
C GLU A 469 -5.56 6.40 -22.79
N GLN A 470 -6.03 7.43 -23.50
CA GLN A 470 -7.08 7.29 -24.51
C GLN A 470 -6.55 6.98 -25.92
N HIS A 471 -5.26 7.22 -26.17
CA HIS A 471 -4.66 7.10 -27.48
C HIS A 471 -3.54 6.04 -27.47
N ASN A 472 -3.89 4.80 -27.80
CA ASN A 472 -2.90 3.73 -27.97
C ASN A 472 -2.06 3.99 -29.22
N VAL A 473 -0.80 4.38 -29.04
CA VAL A 473 0.16 4.68 -30.11
C VAL A 473 1.14 3.53 -30.43
N ALA A 474 0.82 2.31 -30.04
CA ALA A 474 1.68 1.15 -30.24
C ALA A 474 1.99 0.87 -31.73
N ALA A 475 1.05 1.14 -32.64
CA ALA A 475 1.25 0.97 -34.08
C ALA A 475 2.24 1.98 -34.67
N GLU A 476 2.35 3.15 -34.08
CA GLU A 476 3.16 4.29 -34.52
C GLU A 476 4.60 4.24 -34.00
N HIS A 477 4.81 3.61 -32.81
CA HIS A 477 6.08 3.56 -32.08
C HIS A 477 6.57 2.11 -31.85
N LYS A 478 6.68 1.34 -32.94
CA LYS A 478 7.05 -0.09 -32.91
C LYS A 478 8.41 -0.37 -32.27
N ASP A 479 9.34 0.56 -32.40
CA ASP A 479 10.67 0.50 -31.79
C ASP A 479 10.60 0.59 -30.26
N ILE A 480 9.76 1.50 -29.74
CA ILE A 480 9.50 1.65 -28.30
C ILE A 480 8.79 0.42 -27.75
N VAL A 481 7.74 -0.07 -28.45
CA VAL A 481 7.03 -1.30 -28.08
C VAL A 481 8.01 -2.47 -27.99
N LYS A 482 8.88 -2.67 -29.00
CA LYS A 482 9.88 -3.75 -28.99
C LYS A 482 10.86 -3.62 -27.82
N ARG A 483 11.35 -2.42 -27.57
CA ARG A 483 12.29 -2.16 -26.47
C ARG A 483 11.65 -2.45 -25.10
N LEU A 484 10.47 -1.87 -24.83
CA LEU A 484 9.78 -2.03 -23.54
C LEU A 484 9.27 -3.47 -23.36
N SER A 485 8.80 -4.15 -24.41
CA SER A 485 8.42 -5.57 -24.35
C SER A 485 9.60 -6.42 -23.90
N ARG A 486 10.80 -6.18 -24.47
CA ARG A 486 12.01 -6.90 -24.08
C ARG A 486 12.39 -6.63 -22.63
N GLU A 487 12.44 -5.36 -22.21
CA GLU A 487 12.78 -4.99 -20.83
C GLU A 487 11.79 -5.59 -19.82
N LEU A 488 10.49 -5.58 -20.15
CA LEU A 488 9.44 -6.18 -19.32
C LEU A 488 9.59 -7.69 -19.22
N GLY A 489 9.74 -8.39 -20.35
CA GLY A 489 9.91 -9.84 -20.37
C GLY A 489 11.18 -10.30 -19.63
N GLU A 490 12.29 -9.61 -19.82
CA GLU A 490 13.55 -9.86 -19.09
C GLU A 490 13.39 -9.65 -17.58
N TYR A 491 12.69 -8.58 -17.16
CA TYR A 491 12.42 -8.33 -15.75
C TYR A 491 11.57 -9.43 -15.13
N LEU A 492 10.43 -9.77 -15.76
CA LEU A 492 9.50 -10.77 -15.26
C LEU A 492 10.17 -12.14 -15.10
N ARG A 493 10.98 -12.57 -16.07
CA ARG A 493 11.77 -13.82 -15.98
C ARG A 493 12.82 -13.75 -14.86
N ARG A 494 13.55 -12.65 -14.76
CA ARG A 494 14.60 -12.47 -13.73
C ARG A 494 14.07 -12.56 -12.31
N VAL A 495 12.87 -12.02 -12.05
CA VAL A 495 12.25 -12.07 -10.71
C VAL A 495 11.44 -13.34 -10.47
N GLY A 496 11.32 -14.21 -11.49
CA GLY A 496 10.53 -15.44 -11.44
C GLY A 496 9.03 -15.16 -11.37
N ALA A 497 8.55 -14.12 -12.06
CA ALA A 497 7.13 -13.80 -12.14
C ALA A 497 6.30 -14.96 -12.72
N GLN A 498 5.01 -14.92 -12.48
CA GLN A 498 4.05 -15.93 -12.95
C GLN A 498 3.26 -15.41 -14.14
N ARG A 499 2.77 -16.32 -14.96
CA ARG A 499 1.93 -16.06 -16.13
C ARG A 499 0.84 -17.13 -16.28
N PRO A 500 -0.30 -16.82 -16.89
CA PRO A 500 -1.38 -17.78 -17.12
C PRO A 500 -0.97 -18.88 -18.11
N THR A 501 -1.80 -19.94 -18.18
CA THR A 501 -1.63 -21.06 -19.11
C THR A 501 -2.88 -21.19 -19.97
N PHE A 502 -2.73 -21.32 -21.29
CA PHE A 502 -3.85 -21.54 -22.20
C PHE A 502 -4.51 -22.91 -21.96
N LYS A 503 -5.81 -22.93 -21.76
CA LYS A 503 -6.60 -24.19 -21.63
C LYS A 503 -6.61 -25.02 -22.90
N SER A 504 -6.56 -24.37 -24.06
CA SER A 504 -6.63 -25.01 -25.37
C SER A 504 -5.47 -25.95 -25.66
N ASN A 505 -4.28 -25.73 -25.09
CA ASN A 505 -3.07 -26.48 -25.41
C ASN A 505 -2.14 -26.74 -24.20
N GLY A 506 -2.49 -26.29 -23.01
CA GLY A 506 -1.70 -26.46 -21.78
C GLY A 506 -0.36 -25.71 -21.77
N LYS A 507 -0.13 -24.78 -22.71
CA LYS A 507 1.12 -24.01 -22.78
C LYS A 507 0.99 -22.68 -22.02
N PRO A 508 2.04 -22.24 -21.32
CA PRO A 508 2.07 -20.90 -20.73
C PRO A 508 1.83 -19.81 -21.79
N CYS A 509 1.09 -18.78 -21.44
CA CYS A 509 0.95 -17.59 -22.28
C CYS A 509 2.33 -16.97 -22.56
N PRO A 510 2.59 -16.44 -23.76
CA PRO A 510 3.90 -15.88 -24.09
C PRO A 510 4.24 -14.67 -23.20
N TRP A 511 5.53 -14.45 -23.00
CA TRP A 511 6.01 -13.19 -22.42
C TRP A 511 5.88 -12.04 -23.44
N PRO A 512 5.90 -10.76 -22.99
CA PRO A 512 5.74 -9.61 -23.89
C PRO A 512 6.71 -9.54 -25.07
N ASP A 513 7.90 -10.10 -24.93
CA ASP A 513 8.96 -10.11 -25.94
C ASP A 513 8.95 -11.36 -26.84
N GLU A 514 8.03 -12.28 -26.60
CA GLU A 514 7.87 -13.51 -27.39
C GLU A 514 6.81 -13.37 -28.51
N VAL A 515 6.12 -12.20 -28.58
CA VAL A 515 5.07 -11.87 -29.57
C VAL A 515 5.29 -10.50 -30.17
#